data_da08d253a7adaa3effec63d7ef076aa9
#
_entry.id   da08d253a7adaa3effec63d7ef076aa9
#
_cell.length_a   1.000
_cell.length_b   1.000
_cell.length_c   1.000
_cell.angle_alpha   90.00
_cell.angle_beta   90.00
_cell.angle_gamma   90.00
#
_symmetry.space_group_name_H-M   'P 1'
#
loop_
_entity.id
_entity.type
_entity.pdbx_description
1 polymer ?
#
loop_
_entity_poly.entity_id
_entity_poly.type
_entity_poly.pdbx_seq_one_letter_code
_entity_poly.pdbx_strand_id
1 'polypeptide(L)'
;MTNRIDQELSFSQTALNLRAYRQELLASNIANADTPNYKARDIDFKSALNGALGKSQGGALALKQTSERHLPAPGGNRFGAAVQYRSEQQSSVDGNSVSMDVERAAFAENAIQMEAMLTFINGHFKTLNSAMQP
;
A
#
# COMPACT_ATOMS: atom_id res chain seq x y z
N MET A 1 10.25 1.44 -28.35
CA MET A 1 9.57 0.19 -27.89
C MET A 1 9.90 -0.16 -26.43
N THR A 2 11.11 0.06 -25.95
CA THR A 2 11.51 -0.12 -24.55
C THR A 2 10.60 0.62 -23.55
N ASN A 3 10.09 1.78 -23.90
CA ASN A 3 9.30 2.65 -23.02
C ASN A 3 7.93 2.05 -22.61
N ARG A 4 7.31 1.18 -23.43
CA ARG A 4 6.00 0.56 -23.09
C ARG A 4 6.16 -0.60 -22.10
N ILE A 5 7.19 -1.43 -22.29
CA ILE A 5 7.49 -2.54 -21.38
C ILE A 5 7.90 -2.00 -20.03
N ASP A 6 8.74 -0.96 -19.99
CA ASP A 6 9.16 -0.31 -18.76
C ASP A 6 7.97 0.31 -18.01
N GLN A 7 7.00 0.89 -18.71
CA GLN A 7 5.78 1.45 -18.11
C GLN A 7 4.88 0.36 -17.51
N GLU A 8 4.69 -0.77 -18.19
CA GLU A 8 3.90 -1.88 -17.67
C GLU A 8 4.58 -2.54 -16.47
N LEU A 9 5.90 -2.73 -16.53
CA LEU A 9 6.67 -3.26 -15.40
C LEU A 9 6.66 -2.31 -14.21
N SER A 10 6.82 -1.01 -14.43
CA SER A 10 6.79 -0.01 -13.36
C SER A 10 5.41 0.08 -12.69
N PHE A 11 4.33 -0.04 -13.46
CA PHE A 11 2.99 -0.14 -12.93
C PHE A 11 2.82 -1.36 -12.02
N SER A 12 3.21 -2.52 -12.52
CA SER A 12 3.09 -3.79 -11.79
C SER A 12 3.95 -3.80 -10.52
N GLN A 13 5.17 -3.27 -10.61
CA GLN A 13 6.07 -3.11 -9.47
C GLN A 13 5.49 -2.17 -8.40
N THR A 14 4.95 -1.03 -8.82
CA THR A 14 4.33 -0.06 -7.91
C THR A 14 3.13 -0.66 -7.21
N ALA A 15 2.27 -1.35 -7.95
CA ALA A 15 1.10 -2.01 -7.39
C ALA A 15 1.48 -3.13 -6.40
N LEU A 16 2.51 -3.92 -6.72
CA LEU A 16 3.04 -4.96 -5.83
C LEU A 16 3.60 -4.37 -4.53
N ASN A 17 4.39 -3.29 -4.64
CA ASN A 17 4.96 -2.59 -3.49
C ASN A 17 3.86 -2.02 -2.57
N LEU A 18 2.79 -1.47 -3.15
CA LEU A 18 1.63 -0.98 -2.38
C LEU A 18 0.89 -2.12 -1.68
N ARG A 19 0.74 -3.28 -2.33
CA ARG A 19 0.14 -4.47 -1.72
C ARG A 19 0.99 -5.00 -0.57
N ALA A 20 2.31 -5.06 -0.75
CA ALA A 20 3.23 -5.46 0.31
C ALA A 20 3.16 -4.50 1.51
N TYR A 21 3.13 -3.21 1.25
CA TYR A 21 2.98 -2.20 2.31
C TYR A 21 1.65 -2.32 3.05
N ARG A 22 0.54 -2.56 2.34
CA ARG A 22 -0.75 -2.81 2.97
C ARG A 22 -0.73 -4.06 3.83
N GLN A 23 -0.06 -5.13 3.37
CA GLN A 23 0.13 -6.36 4.14
C GLN A 23 0.86 -6.12 5.46
N GLU A 24 1.90 -5.28 5.44
CA GLU A 24 2.64 -4.86 6.63
C GLU A 24 1.75 -4.12 7.64
N LEU A 25 0.90 -3.20 7.17
CA LEU A 25 -0.04 -2.48 8.03
C LEU A 25 -1.09 -3.41 8.65
N LEU A 26 -1.67 -4.31 7.86
CA LEU A 26 -2.65 -5.28 8.33
C LEU A 26 -2.03 -6.27 9.34
N ALA A 27 -0.80 -6.72 9.10
CA ALA A 27 -0.07 -7.55 10.06
C ALA A 27 0.22 -6.80 11.37
N SER A 28 0.56 -5.51 11.28
CA SER A 28 0.74 -4.65 12.46
C SER A 28 -0.56 -4.48 13.24
N ASN A 29 -1.70 -4.31 12.56
CA ASN A 29 -3.01 -4.23 13.22
C ASN A 29 -3.33 -5.54 13.96
N ILE A 30 -3.12 -6.69 13.33
CA ILE A 30 -3.35 -8.00 13.94
C ILE A 30 -2.45 -8.20 15.17
N ALA A 31 -1.18 -7.86 15.06
CA ALA A 31 -0.22 -7.99 16.16
C ALA A 31 -0.58 -7.11 17.36
N ASN A 32 -1.26 -5.99 17.14
CA ASN A 32 -1.65 -5.03 18.18
C ASN A 32 -3.15 -5.13 18.55
N ALA A 33 -3.82 -6.24 18.23
CA ALA A 33 -5.24 -6.42 18.55
C ALA A 33 -5.57 -6.32 20.03
N ASP A 34 -4.62 -6.69 20.89
CA ASP A 34 -4.75 -6.63 22.36
C ASP A 34 -4.03 -5.42 22.99
N THR A 35 -3.49 -4.51 22.18
CA THR A 35 -2.80 -3.32 22.68
C THR A 35 -3.82 -2.23 23.00
N PRO A 36 -3.92 -1.74 24.25
CA PRO A 36 -4.84 -0.67 24.62
C PRO A 36 -4.59 0.60 23.80
N ASN A 37 -5.66 1.29 23.44
CA ASN A 37 -5.64 2.53 22.66
C ASN A 37 -5.00 2.45 21.26
N TYR A 38 -4.74 1.26 20.75
CA TYR A 38 -4.21 1.10 19.41
C TYR A 38 -5.29 1.44 18.36
N LYS A 39 -4.88 2.21 17.35
CA LYS A 39 -5.77 2.61 16.25
C LYS A 39 -5.36 1.89 14.96
N ALA A 40 -6.27 1.08 14.42
CA ALA A 40 -6.05 0.35 13.18
C ALA A 40 -5.78 1.30 12.01
N ARG A 41 -4.77 0.97 11.21
CA ARG A 41 -4.33 1.76 10.05
C ARG A 41 -4.48 0.94 8.78
N ASP A 42 -4.90 1.59 7.72
CA ASP A 42 -4.97 0.99 6.38
C ASP A 42 -4.64 2.06 5.33
N ILE A 43 -4.47 1.64 4.09
CA ILE A 43 -4.31 2.53 2.94
C ILE A 43 -5.47 2.32 1.96
N ASP A 44 -5.93 3.40 1.35
CA ASP A 44 -6.77 3.30 0.16
C ASP A 44 -5.90 2.96 -1.04
N PHE A 45 -5.93 1.70 -1.46
CA PHE A 45 -5.10 1.19 -2.55
C PHE A 45 -5.32 1.94 -3.86
N LYS A 46 -6.56 2.30 -4.18
CA LYS A 46 -6.89 3.01 -5.42
C LYS A 46 -6.28 4.41 -5.45
N SER A 47 -6.44 5.16 -4.38
CA SER A 47 -5.86 6.51 -4.24
C SER A 47 -4.35 6.45 -4.21
N ALA A 48 -3.77 5.49 -3.49
CA ALA A 48 -2.34 5.30 -3.38
C ALA A 48 -1.70 4.95 -4.73
N LEU A 49 -2.32 4.06 -5.50
CA LEU A 49 -1.85 3.68 -6.83
C LEU A 49 -1.90 4.86 -7.81
N ASN A 50 -2.98 5.61 -7.80
CA ASN A 50 -3.10 6.81 -8.64
C ASN A 50 -2.07 7.88 -8.28
N GLY A 51 -1.81 8.07 -6.98
CA GLY A 51 -0.77 8.98 -6.49
C GLY A 51 0.64 8.56 -6.90
N ALA A 52 0.95 7.27 -6.76
CA ALA A 52 2.27 6.72 -7.10
C ALA A 52 2.56 6.73 -8.61
N LEU A 53 1.53 6.64 -9.44
CA LEU A 53 1.66 6.72 -10.90
C LEU A 53 1.70 8.16 -11.46
N GLY A 54 1.73 9.17 -10.58
CA GLY A 54 1.76 10.58 -10.97
C GLY A 54 0.48 11.07 -11.65
N LYS A 55 -0.60 10.31 -11.59
CA LYS A 55 -1.92 10.67 -12.16
C LYS A 55 -2.76 11.54 -11.21
N SER A 56 -2.27 11.81 -10.02
CA SER A 56 -2.92 12.71 -9.07
C SER A 56 -2.59 14.15 -9.42
N GLN A 57 -3.52 14.87 -9.99
CA GLN A 57 -3.44 16.33 -10.19
C GLN A 57 -3.59 17.14 -8.87
N GLY A 58 -3.56 16.47 -7.75
CA GLY A 58 -3.55 17.09 -6.42
C GLY A 58 -2.20 16.85 -5.76
N GLY A 59 -1.18 17.58 -6.15
CA GLY A 59 0.11 17.55 -5.46
C GLY A 59 -0.12 17.82 -3.97
N ALA A 60 0.23 16.86 -3.11
CA ALA A 60 0.36 17.13 -1.70
C ALA A 60 1.27 18.36 -1.58
N LEU A 61 0.76 19.43 -1.02
CA LEU A 61 1.55 20.63 -0.75
C LEU A 61 2.77 20.20 0.08
N ALA A 62 3.94 20.24 -0.55
CA ALA A 62 5.17 19.97 0.15
C ALA A 62 5.32 21.01 1.26
N LEU A 63 5.31 20.60 2.50
CA LEU A 63 5.58 21.48 3.63
C LEU A 63 7.01 21.99 3.48
N LYS A 64 7.13 23.31 3.22
CA LYS A 64 8.44 23.96 3.14
C LYS A 64 8.98 24.12 4.55
N GLN A 65 10.11 23.49 4.83
CA GLN A 65 10.86 23.73 6.05
C GLN A 65 11.41 25.16 6.00
N THR A 66 11.00 25.98 6.94
CA THR A 66 11.45 27.37 7.07
C THR A 66 12.63 27.52 8.03
N SER A 67 13.05 26.44 8.69
CA SER A 67 14.19 26.38 9.59
C SER A 67 14.82 24.99 9.58
N GLU A 68 16.14 24.90 9.63
CA GLU A 68 16.91 23.63 9.74
C GLU A 68 16.59 22.84 11.04
N ARG A 69 16.01 23.51 12.04
CA ARG A 69 15.62 22.88 13.30
C ARG A 69 14.22 22.24 13.24
N HIS A 70 13.47 22.46 12.17
CA HIS A 70 12.19 21.81 11.98
C HIS A 70 12.43 20.35 11.59
N LEU A 71 11.87 19.44 12.36
CA LEU A 71 11.85 18.03 11.99
C LEU A 71 11.11 17.90 10.66
N PRO A 72 11.66 17.12 9.72
CA PRO A 72 10.92 16.79 8.51
C PRO A 72 9.60 16.16 8.90
N ALA A 73 8.52 16.46 8.16
CA ALA A 73 7.23 15.84 8.40
C ALA A 73 7.43 14.32 8.52
N PRO A 74 6.98 13.67 9.61
CA PRO A 74 7.22 12.25 9.83
C PRO A 74 6.61 11.45 8.68
N GLY A 75 7.48 10.83 7.89
CA GLY A 75 7.10 9.91 6.85
C GLY A 75 6.41 10.59 5.67
N GLY A 76 7.20 11.00 4.68
CA GLY A 76 6.66 11.10 3.34
C GLY A 76 5.88 9.81 3.04
N ASN A 77 4.67 9.94 2.52
CA ASN A 77 3.81 8.82 2.17
C ASN A 77 4.62 7.74 1.44
N ARG A 78 4.85 6.61 2.10
CA ARG A 78 5.63 5.51 1.52
C ARG A 78 4.93 5.05 0.25
N PHE A 79 5.59 5.12 -0.87
CA PHE A 79 5.03 4.86 -2.21
C PHE A 79 3.84 5.78 -2.60
N GLY A 80 3.75 7.02 -2.08
CA GLY A 80 2.62 7.91 -2.33
C GLY A 80 1.32 7.52 -1.62
N ALA A 81 1.37 6.52 -0.73
CA ALA A 81 0.21 6.03 0.00
C ALA A 81 -0.02 6.84 1.28
N ALA A 82 -1.14 7.52 1.37
CA ALA A 82 -1.59 8.12 2.62
C ALA A 82 -2.15 7.02 3.53
N VAL A 83 -1.51 6.85 4.70
CA VAL A 83 -2.04 5.96 5.75
C VAL A 83 -3.21 6.66 6.41
N GLN A 84 -4.33 5.96 6.48
CA GLN A 84 -5.56 6.43 7.11
C GLN A 84 -5.89 5.57 8.32
N TYR A 85 -6.47 6.18 9.34
CA TYR A 85 -7.04 5.43 10.44
C TYR A 85 -8.40 4.87 10.02
N ARG A 86 -8.61 3.59 10.31
CA ARG A 86 -9.89 2.95 10.04
C ARG A 86 -10.92 3.41 11.07
N SER A 87 -12.14 3.72 10.61
CA SER A 87 -13.25 4.03 11.50
C SER A 87 -13.62 2.82 12.37
N GLU A 88 -13.88 3.06 13.64
CA GLU A 88 -14.32 2.03 14.58
C GLU A 88 -15.68 1.51 14.14
N GLN A 89 -15.82 0.20 13.96
CA GLN A 89 -17.12 -0.45 13.73
C GLN A 89 -17.85 -0.72 15.05
N GLN A 90 -17.10 -0.91 16.12
CA GLN A 90 -17.64 -1.13 17.46
C GLN A 90 -16.67 -0.54 18.47
N SER A 91 -17.15 0.30 19.36
CA SER A 91 -16.34 0.89 20.43
C SER A 91 -15.91 -0.21 21.40
N SER A 92 -14.60 -0.39 21.54
CA SER A 92 -14.06 -1.26 22.58
C SER A 92 -13.74 -0.45 23.85
N VAL A 93 -13.89 -1.09 25.00
CA VAL A 93 -13.72 -0.44 26.32
C VAL A 93 -12.29 0.07 26.53
N ASP A 94 -11.31 -0.58 25.91
CA ASP A 94 -9.89 -0.24 25.98
C ASP A 94 -9.44 0.80 24.93
N GLY A 95 -10.36 1.29 24.11
CA GLY A 95 -10.07 2.27 23.04
C GLY A 95 -9.34 1.69 21.82
N ASN A 96 -9.21 0.37 21.73
CA ASN A 96 -8.64 -0.31 20.56
C ASN A 96 -9.67 -0.35 19.42
N SER A 97 -9.28 0.03 18.20
CA SER A 97 -10.16 0.01 17.02
C SER A 97 -9.94 -1.19 16.09
N VAL A 98 -9.12 -2.16 16.49
CA VAL A 98 -8.84 -3.36 15.70
C VAL A 98 -9.99 -4.36 15.83
N SER A 99 -10.59 -4.76 14.70
CA SER A 99 -11.50 -5.90 14.62
C SER A 99 -10.77 -7.07 13.98
N MET A 100 -10.48 -8.12 14.76
CA MET A 100 -9.69 -9.26 14.29
C MET A 100 -10.28 -9.95 13.05
N ASP A 101 -11.60 -10.08 12.99
CA ASP A 101 -12.26 -10.73 11.87
C ASP A 101 -12.11 -9.91 10.58
N VAL A 102 -12.26 -8.60 10.69
CA VAL A 102 -12.06 -7.67 9.57
C VAL A 102 -10.60 -7.66 9.12
N GLU A 103 -9.65 -7.61 10.07
CA GLU A 103 -8.22 -7.59 9.73
C GLU A 103 -7.76 -8.90 9.07
N ARG A 104 -8.22 -10.05 9.57
CA ARG A 104 -7.91 -11.36 8.97
C ARG A 104 -8.49 -11.49 7.57
N ALA A 105 -9.73 -11.06 7.37
CA ALA A 105 -10.36 -11.06 6.05
C ALA A 105 -9.60 -10.15 5.07
N ALA A 106 -9.27 -8.92 5.47
CA ALA A 106 -8.51 -7.99 4.66
C ALA A 106 -7.09 -8.50 4.36
N PHE A 107 -6.44 -9.14 5.34
CA PHE A 107 -5.12 -9.74 5.17
C PHE A 107 -5.14 -10.88 4.14
N ALA A 108 -6.11 -11.79 4.26
CA ALA A 108 -6.28 -12.89 3.32
C ALA A 108 -6.62 -12.40 1.90
N GLU A 109 -7.52 -11.44 1.78
CA GLU A 109 -7.86 -10.81 0.50
C GLU A 109 -6.64 -10.17 -0.15
N ASN A 110 -5.88 -9.39 0.61
CA ASN A 110 -4.68 -8.73 0.09
C ASN A 110 -3.59 -9.74 -0.32
N ALA A 111 -3.44 -10.85 0.41
CA ALA A 111 -2.51 -11.92 0.08
C ALA A 111 -2.87 -12.59 -1.26
N ILE A 112 -4.15 -12.92 -1.47
CA ILE A 112 -4.64 -13.50 -2.73
C ILE A 112 -4.40 -12.54 -3.90
N GLN A 113 -4.68 -11.26 -3.72
CA GLN A 113 -4.47 -10.25 -4.75
C GLN A 113 -2.98 -10.03 -5.06
N MET A 114 -2.10 -10.15 -4.07
CA MET A 114 -0.66 -10.09 -4.26
C MET A 114 -0.15 -11.29 -5.04
N GLU A 115 -0.62 -12.50 -4.74
CA GLU A 115 -0.26 -13.72 -5.47
C GLU A 115 -0.77 -13.70 -6.91
N ALA A 116 -1.99 -13.23 -7.14
CA ALA A 116 -2.52 -13.03 -8.49
C ALA A 116 -1.66 -12.07 -9.31
N MET A 117 -1.18 -10.99 -8.70
CA MET A 117 -0.29 -10.03 -9.35
C MET A 117 1.08 -10.64 -9.69
N LEU A 118 1.66 -11.43 -8.79
CA LEU A 118 2.91 -12.14 -9.04
C LEU A 118 2.75 -13.14 -10.20
N THR A 119 1.63 -13.86 -10.23
CA THR A 119 1.31 -14.78 -11.34
C THR A 119 1.20 -14.04 -12.66
N PHE A 120 0.56 -12.87 -12.67
CA PHE A 120 0.44 -12.03 -13.85
C PHE A 120 1.80 -11.53 -14.35
N ILE A 121 2.66 -11.04 -13.47
CA ILE A 121 4.02 -10.60 -13.80
C ILE A 121 4.84 -11.76 -14.38
N ASN A 122 4.77 -12.93 -13.77
CA ASN A 122 5.46 -14.13 -14.27
C ASN A 122 4.94 -14.56 -15.65
N GLY A 123 3.63 -14.42 -15.90
CA GLY A 123 3.03 -14.63 -17.22
C GLY A 123 3.60 -13.71 -18.29
N HIS A 124 3.74 -12.41 -17.97
CA HIS A 124 4.37 -11.43 -18.84
C HIS A 124 5.82 -11.81 -19.18
N PHE A 125 6.62 -12.20 -18.19
CA PHE A 125 8.00 -12.64 -18.43
C PHE A 125 8.09 -13.88 -19.31
N LYS A 126 7.19 -14.86 -19.10
CA LYS A 126 7.13 -16.06 -19.97
C LYS A 126 6.81 -15.68 -21.42
N THR A 127 5.86 -14.79 -21.64
CA THR A 127 5.50 -14.31 -22.97
C THR A 127 6.66 -13.60 -23.65
N LEU A 128 7.36 -12.72 -22.92
CA LEU A 128 8.55 -12.03 -23.43
C LEU A 128 9.67 -13.02 -23.78
N ASN A 129 9.94 -14.00 -22.91
CA ASN A 129 10.94 -15.04 -23.18
C ASN A 129 10.57 -15.87 -24.42
N SER A 130 9.31 -16.24 -24.59
CA SER A 130 8.85 -16.98 -25.77
C SER A 130 8.97 -16.15 -27.06
N ALA A 131 8.77 -14.84 -26.96
CA ALA A 131 8.92 -13.94 -28.13
C ALA A 131 10.39 -13.72 -28.55
N MET A 132 11.35 -13.94 -27.61
CA MET A 132 12.78 -13.79 -27.87
C MET A 132 13.47 -15.11 -28.27
N GLN A 133 12.80 -16.24 -28.13
CA GLN A 133 13.33 -17.53 -28.58
C GLN A 133 13.09 -17.68 -30.10
N PRO A 134 14.12 -18.04 -30.87
CA PRO A 134 14.01 -18.26 -32.30
C PRO A 134 13.18 -19.48 -32.65
#